data_96b2b20a1a209d5449a14b444c9dd86c
#
_entry.id   96b2b20a1a209d5449a14b444c9dd86c
#
_cell.length_a   1.000
_cell.length_b   1.000
_cell.length_c   1.000
_cell.angle_alpha   90.00
_cell.angle_beta   90.00
_cell.angle_gamma   90.00
#
_symmetry.space_group_name_H-M   'P 1'
#
loop_
_entity.id
_entity.type
_entity.pdbx_description
1 polymer ?
#
loop_
_entity_poly.entity_id
_entity_poly.type
_entity_poly.pdbx_seq_one_letter_code
_entity_poly.pdbx_strand_id
1 'polypeptide(L)'
;MKRLLRISFDLSLLSFIPIISWFLLGIIVDKNLINIFTLTYPLQFIYYIIKSIFSTGANISKEKDKNENAVMSGLVLGTIVSIIIFTIILFNVDNYISFMNMDISTYKNFTIYSILQLFICLEFAMMQDKLYYEEKNKLANKRSLVFNLLNFILLIGTSLITKNQIIIISTTLIPLALYTLYIYIKNSDKFKFNINVLKCIKYDSVELFNNIAFFLIFLFGLSNALEYGELYATALTFIALITDTQWDTFDAIKEAATIDISKRKFNYIEHRNNAYKLLGILFGTSLIMFVLLYGFYDLDFKITMIYFSFEIVNFLIYPIYRIKTCYLQLEYSAFKTTSNKIIASILRMLMSLLKTPFCTGIGQVCSSVYQFITVSIMFGHNFKIDKTGCVIKK
;
A
#
# COMPACT_ATOMS: atom_id res chain seq x y z
N MET A 1 -23.07 0.93 -4.64
CA MET A 1 -22.71 0.63 -3.23
C MET A 1 -22.24 -0.81 -3.00
N LYS A 2 -23.02 -1.89 -3.29
CA LYS A 2 -22.64 -3.29 -2.99
C LYS A 2 -21.27 -3.73 -3.56
N ARG A 3 -20.94 -3.34 -4.83
CA ARG A 3 -19.65 -3.67 -5.44
C ARG A 3 -18.51 -2.95 -4.74
N LEU A 4 -18.62 -1.65 -4.53
CA LEU A 4 -17.62 -0.86 -3.84
C LEU A 4 -17.36 -1.41 -2.42
N LEU A 5 -18.41 -1.70 -1.66
CA LEU A 5 -18.27 -2.30 -0.33
C LEU A 5 -17.56 -3.66 -0.36
N ARG A 6 -17.84 -4.51 -1.36
CA ARG A 6 -17.19 -5.82 -1.47
C ARG A 6 -15.69 -5.67 -1.79
N ILE A 7 -15.35 -4.82 -2.76
CA ILE A 7 -13.95 -4.57 -3.13
C ILE A 7 -13.21 -3.93 -1.96
N SER A 8 -13.80 -2.91 -1.32
CA SER A 8 -13.21 -2.25 -0.17
C SER A 8 -13.03 -3.20 1.03
N PHE A 9 -14.02 -4.03 1.32
CA PHE A 9 -13.92 -5.02 2.40
C PHE A 9 -12.81 -6.03 2.13
N ASP A 10 -12.70 -6.52 0.89
CA ASP A 10 -11.67 -7.47 0.51
C ASP A 10 -10.25 -6.86 0.65
N LEU A 11 -10.07 -5.60 0.26
CA LEU A 11 -8.79 -4.89 0.40
C LEU A 11 -8.51 -4.47 1.85
N SER A 12 -9.46 -3.81 2.50
CA SER A 12 -9.27 -3.27 3.85
C SER A 12 -9.11 -4.35 4.92
N LEU A 13 -9.77 -5.51 4.77
CA LEU A 13 -9.63 -6.60 5.73
C LEU A 13 -8.21 -7.18 5.74
N LEU A 14 -7.57 -7.20 4.56
CA LEU A 14 -6.22 -7.75 4.40
C LEU A 14 -5.14 -6.85 5.01
N SER A 15 -5.35 -5.55 5.09
CA SER A 15 -4.46 -4.62 5.78
C SER A 15 -4.83 -4.40 7.24
N PHE A 16 -6.11 -4.49 7.60
CA PHE A 16 -6.58 -4.28 8.96
C PHE A 16 -6.01 -5.31 9.97
N ILE A 17 -5.93 -6.59 9.59
CA ILE A 17 -5.38 -7.63 10.46
C ILE A 17 -3.90 -7.39 10.79
N PRO A 18 -3.00 -7.12 9.83
CA PRO A 18 -1.62 -6.73 10.12
C PRO A 18 -1.50 -5.51 11.02
N ILE A 19 -2.30 -4.47 10.79
CA ILE A 19 -2.30 -3.25 11.60
C ILE A 19 -2.63 -3.57 13.06
N ILE A 20 -3.71 -4.29 13.31
CA ILE A 20 -4.09 -4.72 14.67
C ILE A 20 -2.99 -5.57 15.30
N SER A 21 -2.33 -6.43 14.51
CA SER A 21 -1.23 -7.26 15.01
C SER A 21 -0.08 -6.42 15.55
N TRP A 22 0.33 -5.36 14.85
CA TRP A 22 1.39 -4.45 15.29
C TRP A 22 0.99 -3.66 16.55
N PHE A 23 -0.25 -3.15 16.61
CA PHE A 23 -0.72 -2.46 17.81
C PHE A 23 -0.76 -3.40 19.03
N LEU A 24 -1.29 -4.61 18.89
CA LEU A 24 -1.33 -5.57 19.98
C LEU A 24 0.07 -6.02 20.40
N LEU A 25 0.98 -6.22 19.46
CA LEU A 25 2.36 -6.55 19.75
C LEU A 25 3.04 -5.44 20.58
N GLY A 26 2.79 -4.18 20.23
CA GLY A 26 3.25 -3.02 20.99
C GLY A 26 2.71 -2.99 22.42
N ILE A 27 1.44 -3.36 22.62
CA ILE A 27 0.82 -3.43 23.95
C ILE A 27 1.35 -4.60 24.79
N ILE A 28 1.54 -5.79 24.16
CA ILE A 28 1.87 -7.03 24.87
C ILE A 28 3.37 -7.14 25.17
N VAL A 29 4.24 -6.76 24.23
CA VAL A 29 5.68 -6.97 24.32
C VAL A 29 6.41 -5.69 24.73
N ASP A 30 6.37 -4.67 23.89
CA ASP A 30 7.02 -3.37 24.11
C ASP A 30 6.35 -2.30 23.22
N LYS A 31 5.93 -1.20 23.81
CA LYS A 31 5.29 -0.08 23.10
C LYS A 31 6.15 0.53 21.98
N ASN A 32 7.48 0.47 22.11
CA ASN A 32 8.40 0.98 21.10
C ASN A 32 8.36 0.19 19.80
N LEU A 33 7.78 -1.02 19.80
CA LEU A 33 7.67 -1.84 18.58
C LEU A 33 6.80 -1.23 17.48
N ILE A 34 5.95 -0.25 17.80
CA ILE A 34 5.24 0.51 16.77
C ILE A 34 6.21 1.22 15.82
N ASN A 35 7.38 1.62 16.32
CA ASN A 35 8.41 2.26 15.51
C ASN A 35 9.06 1.32 14.48
N ILE A 36 8.91 -0.01 14.64
CA ILE A 36 9.31 -0.98 13.61
C ILE A 36 8.54 -0.76 12.32
N PHE A 37 7.26 -0.39 12.42
CA PHE A 37 6.49 -0.04 11.24
C PHE A 37 7.10 1.18 10.53
N THR A 38 7.55 2.19 11.29
CA THR A 38 8.29 3.35 10.74
C THR A 38 9.53 2.90 9.96
N LEU A 39 10.34 2.02 10.56
CA LEU A 39 11.54 1.48 9.92
C LEU A 39 11.23 0.70 8.63
N THR A 40 10.16 -0.07 8.62
CA THR A 40 9.86 -0.97 7.50
C THR A 40 8.92 -0.38 6.45
N TYR A 41 8.24 0.72 6.76
CA TYR A 41 7.30 1.35 5.84
C TYR A 41 7.92 1.76 4.49
N PRO A 42 9.11 2.37 4.40
CA PRO A 42 9.75 2.61 3.11
C PRO A 42 10.03 1.32 2.34
N LEU A 43 10.40 0.25 3.02
CA LEU A 43 10.74 -1.03 2.40
C LEU A 43 9.53 -1.71 1.73
N GLN A 44 8.30 -1.38 2.15
CA GLN A 44 7.07 -1.85 1.49
C GLN A 44 7.00 -1.39 0.02
N PHE A 45 7.58 -0.25 -0.30
CA PHE A 45 7.60 0.21 -1.70
C PHE A 45 8.54 -0.60 -2.58
N ILE A 46 9.60 -1.20 -2.02
CA ILE A 46 10.44 -2.18 -2.72
C ILE A 46 9.61 -3.42 -3.08
N TYR A 47 8.78 -3.90 -2.15
CA TYR A 47 7.81 -4.95 -2.41
C TYR A 47 6.89 -4.58 -3.59
N TYR A 48 6.29 -3.38 -3.59
CA TYR A 48 5.41 -2.93 -4.68
C TYR A 48 6.14 -2.76 -6.01
N ILE A 49 7.42 -2.32 -6.01
CA ILE A 49 8.26 -2.23 -7.22
C ILE A 49 8.46 -3.60 -7.86
N ILE A 50 8.85 -4.60 -7.08
CA ILE A 50 9.08 -5.96 -7.56
C ILE A 50 7.77 -6.57 -8.08
N LYS A 51 6.69 -6.43 -7.33
CA LYS A 51 5.35 -6.90 -7.69
C LYS A 51 4.85 -6.27 -8.99
N SER A 52 5.03 -4.97 -9.17
CA SER A 52 4.65 -4.23 -10.39
C SER A 52 5.29 -4.84 -11.63
N ILE A 53 6.59 -5.12 -11.59
CA ILE A 53 7.32 -5.64 -12.75
C ILE A 53 6.99 -7.11 -12.99
N PHE A 54 7.19 -7.95 -11.97
CA PHE A 54 7.25 -9.40 -12.13
C PHE A 54 5.92 -10.12 -11.95
N SER A 55 4.92 -9.44 -11.39
CA SER A 55 3.55 -9.95 -11.27
C SER A 55 2.59 -9.20 -12.19
N THR A 56 2.30 -7.94 -11.91
CA THR A 56 1.32 -7.15 -12.67
C THR A 56 1.73 -7.00 -14.12
N GLY A 57 2.97 -6.56 -14.40
CA GLY A 57 3.50 -6.42 -15.74
C GLY A 57 3.53 -7.73 -16.53
N ALA A 58 3.87 -8.85 -15.85
CA ALA A 58 3.87 -10.18 -16.47
C ALA A 58 2.44 -10.66 -16.81
N ASN A 59 1.46 -10.41 -15.94
CA ASN A 59 0.06 -10.73 -16.22
C ASN A 59 -0.48 -9.92 -17.42
N ILE A 60 -0.16 -8.62 -17.48
CA ILE A 60 -0.53 -7.78 -18.64
C ILE A 60 0.14 -8.28 -19.93
N SER A 61 1.41 -8.71 -19.85
CA SER A 61 2.12 -9.29 -20.99
C SER A 61 1.48 -10.59 -21.48
N LYS A 62 1.00 -11.44 -20.54
CA LYS A 62 0.24 -12.64 -20.91
C LYS A 62 -1.00 -12.28 -21.75
N GLU A 63 -1.77 -11.30 -21.32
CA GLU A 63 -2.99 -10.91 -22.01
C GLU A 63 -2.74 -10.19 -23.34
N LYS A 64 -1.82 -9.20 -23.34
CA LYS A 64 -1.56 -8.37 -24.53
C LYS A 64 -0.69 -9.06 -25.58
N ASP A 65 0.36 -9.74 -25.15
CA ASP A 65 1.35 -10.37 -26.04
C ASP A 65 1.02 -11.84 -26.35
N LYS A 66 -0.05 -12.40 -25.74
CA LYS A 66 -0.40 -13.83 -25.84
C LYS A 66 0.71 -14.75 -25.34
N ASN A 67 1.53 -14.29 -24.38
CA ASN A 67 2.65 -15.05 -23.82
C ASN A 67 2.20 -15.83 -22.58
N GLU A 68 1.72 -17.05 -22.76
CA GLU A 68 1.23 -17.91 -21.68
C GLU A 68 2.30 -18.22 -20.61
N ASN A 69 3.60 -18.13 -20.95
CA ASN A 69 4.69 -18.40 -20.04
C ASN A 69 5.11 -17.17 -19.20
N ALA A 70 4.64 -15.96 -19.55
CA ALA A 70 5.10 -14.72 -18.94
C ALA A 70 4.85 -14.69 -17.42
N VAL A 71 3.69 -15.15 -16.94
CA VAL A 71 3.31 -15.11 -15.54
C VAL A 71 4.22 -15.99 -14.68
N MET A 72 4.40 -17.26 -15.06
CA MET A 72 5.27 -18.17 -14.29
C MET A 72 6.74 -17.78 -14.39
N SER A 73 7.19 -17.31 -15.55
CA SER A 73 8.54 -16.77 -15.73
C SER A 73 8.77 -15.52 -14.88
N GLY A 74 7.76 -14.64 -14.78
CA GLY A 74 7.76 -13.46 -13.93
C GLY A 74 7.85 -13.83 -12.44
N LEU A 75 7.03 -14.78 -11.98
CA LEU A 75 7.08 -15.28 -10.61
C LEU A 75 8.47 -15.80 -10.25
N VAL A 76 9.06 -16.69 -11.07
CA VAL A 76 10.40 -17.23 -10.81
C VAL A 76 11.46 -16.13 -10.80
N LEU A 77 11.44 -15.23 -11.78
CA LEU A 77 12.41 -14.14 -11.84
C LEU A 77 12.20 -13.13 -10.69
N GLY A 78 10.95 -12.83 -10.36
CA GLY A 78 10.60 -11.99 -9.21
C GLY A 78 11.12 -12.57 -7.91
N THR A 79 10.94 -13.88 -7.68
CA THR A 79 11.50 -14.58 -6.51
C THR A 79 13.04 -14.48 -6.46
N ILE A 80 13.74 -14.67 -7.56
CA ILE A 80 15.21 -14.54 -7.60
C ILE A 80 15.62 -13.10 -7.26
N VAL A 81 14.99 -12.11 -7.87
CA VAL A 81 15.30 -10.69 -7.63
C VAL A 81 14.97 -10.30 -6.18
N SER A 82 13.83 -10.77 -5.66
CA SER A 82 13.44 -10.49 -4.27
C SER A 82 14.44 -11.12 -3.27
N ILE A 83 14.87 -12.37 -3.47
CA ILE A 83 15.90 -13.00 -2.65
C ILE A 83 17.17 -12.13 -2.62
N ILE A 84 17.65 -11.69 -3.78
CA ILE A 84 18.87 -10.85 -3.86
C ILE A 84 18.68 -9.54 -3.09
N ILE A 85 17.58 -8.80 -3.36
CA ILE A 85 17.34 -7.50 -2.75
C ILE A 85 17.15 -7.62 -1.24
N PHE A 86 16.30 -8.53 -0.76
CA PHE A 86 16.06 -8.70 0.66
C PHE A 86 17.30 -9.22 1.40
N THR A 87 18.12 -10.05 0.76
CA THR A 87 19.42 -10.48 1.32
C THR A 87 20.36 -9.28 1.50
N ILE A 88 20.46 -8.39 0.50
CA ILE A 88 21.28 -7.17 0.61
C ILE A 88 20.77 -6.29 1.76
N ILE A 89 19.45 -6.12 1.91
CA ILE A 89 18.86 -5.33 2.99
C ILE A 89 19.18 -5.96 4.35
N LEU A 90 19.03 -7.28 4.49
CA LEU A 90 19.33 -8.00 5.74
C LEU A 90 20.79 -7.88 6.15
N PHE A 91 21.75 -7.97 5.22
CA PHE A 91 23.16 -7.76 5.51
C PHE A 91 23.50 -6.31 5.90
N ASN A 92 22.65 -5.35 5.52
CA ASN A 92 22.82 -3.93 5.82
C ASN A 92 21.82 -3.41 6.87
N VAL A 93 21.18 -4.29 7.63
CA VAL A 93 20.11 -3.88 8.56
C VAL A 93 20.62 -2.91 9.64
N ASP A 94 21.83 -3.11 10.15
CA ASP A 94 22.42 -2.25 11.17
C ASP A 94 22.70 -0.84 10.61
N ASN A 95 23.24 -0.76 9.39
CA ASN A 95 23.47 0.51 8.69
C ASN A 95 22.14 1.21 8.39
N TYR A 96 21.10 0.45 8.04
CA TYR A 96 19.76 0.99 7.78
C TYR A 96 19.12 1.57 9.05
N ILE A 97 19.18 0.85 10.18
CA ILE A 97 18.67 1.33 11.47
C ILE A 97 19.43 2.59 11.92
N SER A 98 20.77 2.59 11.78
CA SER A 98 21.60 3.77 12.07
C SER A 98 21.28 4.97 11.17
N PHE A 99 21.05 4.73 9.87
CA PHE A 99 20.61 5.78 8.94
C PHE A 99 19.27 6.41 9.37
N MET A 100 18.38 5.61 9.93
CA MET A 100 17.10 6.06 10.49
C MET A 100 17.23 6.65 11.91
N ASN A 101 18.47 6.89 12.41
CA ASN A 101 18.74 7.44 13.74
C ASN A 101 18.06 6.69 14.90
N MET A 102 17.96 5.36 14.78
CA MET A 102 17.34 4.51 15.79
C MET A 102 18.36 3.59 16.47
N ASP A 103 18.06 3.13 17.70
CA ASP A 103 18.91 2.24 18.46
C ASP A 103 18.90 0.81 17.89
N ILE A 104 20.08 0.33 17.47
CA ILE A 104 20.23 -1.00 16.87
C ILE A 104 19.85 -2.10 17.86
N SER A 105 20.24 -1.96 19.13
CA SER A 105 20.04 -3.00 20.14
C SER A 105 18.56 -3.28 20.41
N THR A 106 17.75 -2.24 20.37
CA THR A 106 16.29 -2.30 20.60
C THR A 106 15.54 -2.82 19.39
N TYR A 107 15.88 -2.36 18.18
CA TYR A 107 15.02 -2.55 17.01
C TYR A 107 15.45 -3.66 16.06
N LYS A 108 16.71 -4.16 16.13
CA LYS A 108 17.29 -5.10 15.14
C LYS A 108 16.45 -6.34 14.90
N ASN A 109 16.08 -7.07 15.95
CA ASN A 109 15.41 -8.37 15.82
C ASN A 109 14.05 -8.25 15.10
N PHE A 110 13.23 -7.29 15.53
CA PHE A 110 11.92 -7.08 14.90
C PHE A 110 12.01 -6.40 13.52
N THR A 111 13.05 -5.62 13.25
CA THR A 111 13.32 -5.14 11.89
C THR A 111 13.65 -6.29 10.95
N ILE A 112 14.52 -7.22 11.37
CA ILE A 112 14.79 -8.46 10.61
C ILE A 112 13.51 -9.25 10.40
N TYR A 113 12.69 -9.43 11.46
CA TYR A 113 11.38 -10.07 11.34
C TYR A 113 10.52 -9.43 10.28
N SER A 114 10.36 -8.11 10.32
CA SER A 114 9.51 -7.37 9.39
C SER A 114 10.01 -7.44 7.94
N ILE A 115 11.34 -7.41 7.73
CA ILE A 115 11.95 -7.58 6.40
C ILE A 115 11.67 -8.98 5.85
N LEU A 116 11.85 -10.03 6.66
CA LEU A 116 11.54 -11.40 6.25
C LEU A 116 10.04 -11.61 6.02
N GLN A 117 9.19 -10.99 6.84
CA GLN A 117 7.75 -11.01 6.65
C GLN A 117 7.35 -10.33 5.34
N LEU A 118 7.93 -9.17 5.00
CA LEU A 118 7.70 -8.49 3.72
C LEU A 118 8.09 -9.38 2.54
N PHE A 119 9.23 -10.10 2.62
CA PHE A 119 9.62 -11.07 1.60
C PHE A 119 8.57 -12.16 1.42
N ILE A 120 8.13 -12.82 2.51
CA ILE A 120 7.11 -13.86 2.46
C ILE A 120 5.78 -13.32 1.91
N CYS A 121 5.39 -12.11 2.33
CA CYS A 121 4.19 -11.43 1.82
C CYS A 121 4.28 -11.13 0.32
N LEU A 122 5.46 -10.75 -0.19
CA LEU A 122 5.70 -10.50 -1.61
C LEU A 122 5.48 -11.77 -2.43
N GLU A 123 6.12 -12.87 -2.03
CA GLU A 123 5.98 -14.16 -2.71
C GLU A 123 4.51 -14.64 -2.71
N PHE A 124 3.84 -14.50 -1.57
CA PHE A 124 2.43 -14.82 -1.44
C PHE A 124 1.57 -13.93 -2.37
N ALA A 125 1.78 -12.61 -2.38
CA ALA A 125 1.00 -11.67 -3.16
C ALA A 125 1.17 -11.86 -4.67
N MET A 126 2.39 -12.14 -5.15
CA MET A 126 2.61 -12.45 -6.57
C MET A 126 1.81 -13.68 -7.03
N MET A 127 1.68 -14.69 -6.17
CA MET A 127 0.83 -15.85 -6.46
C MET A 127 -0.67 -15.52 -6.41
N GLN A 128 -1.09 -14.60 -5.54
CA GLN A 128 -2.49 -14.16 -5.49
C GLN A 128 -2.88 -13.36 -6.73
N ASP A 129 -2.00 -12.49 -7.23
CA ASP A 129 -2.25 -11.73 -8.45
C ASP A 129 -2.56 -12.66 -9.64
N LYS A 130 -1.82 -13.77 -9.80
CA LYS A 130 -2.15 -14.79 -10.81
C LYS A 130 -3.62 -15.24 -10.70
N LEU A 131 -4.11 -15.50 -9.49
CA LEU A 131 -5.50 -15.93 -9.27
C LEU A 131 -6.51 -14.83 -9.57
N TYR A 132 -6.19 -13.57 -9.26
CA TYR A 132 -7.07 -12.43 -9.58
C TYR A 132 -7.22 -12.25 -11.09
N TYR A 133 -6.12 -12.35 -11.86
CA TYR A 133 -6.17 -12.30 -13.31
C TYR A 133 -6.91 -13.50 -13.93
N GLU A 134 -6.85 -14.67 -13.29
CA GLU A 134 -7.64 -15.86 -13.68
C GLU A 134 -9.11 -15.81 -13.19
N GLU A 135 -9.58 -14.67 -12.67
CA GLU A 135 -10.92 -14.46 -12.10
C GLU A 135 -11.30 -15.41 -10.94
N LYS A 136 -10.30 -16.04 -10.32
CA LYS A 136 -10.45 -16.93 -9.15
C LYS A 136 -10.47 -16.16 -7.82
N ASN A 137 -11.12 -14.99 -7.78
CA ASN A 137 -11.11 -14.05 -6.66
C ASN A 137 -11.50 -14.68 -5.32
N LYS A 138 -12.55 -15.55 -5.30
CA LYS A 138 -12.97 -16.22 -4.05
C LYS A 138 -11.88 -17.09 -3.45
N LEU A 139 -11.09 -17.78 -4.29
CA LEU A 139 -9.97 -18.61 -3.84
C LEU A 139 -8.83 -17.73 -3.34
N ALA A 140 -8.51 -16.65 -4.05
CA ALA A 140 -7.50 -15.68 -3.64
C ALA A 140 -7.84 -15.09 -2.26
N ASN A 141 -9.06 -14.55 -2.09
CA ASN A 141 -9.49 -13.96 -0.82
C ASN A 141 -9.50 -14.97 0.34
N LYS A 142 -9.96 -16.21 0.10
CA LYS A 142 -9.88 -17.26 1.12
C LYS A 142 -8.45 -17.54 1.57
N ARG A 143 -7.50 -17.61 0.62
CA ARG A 143 -6.08 -17.83 0.93
C ARG A 143 -5.48 -16.65 1.68
N SER A 144 -5.78 -15.43 1.26
CA SER A 144 -5.32 -14.21 1.93
C SER A 144 -5.86 -14.12 3.36
N LEU A 145 -7.13 -14.46 3.57
CA LEU A 145 -7.71 -14.52 4.91
C LEU A 145 -6.99 -15.55 5.80
N VAL A 146 -6.75 -16.76 5.27
CA VAL A 146 -6.01 -17.81 6.01
C VAL A 146 -4.60 -17.34 6.34
N PHE A 147 -3.89 -16.72 5.38
CA PHE A 147 -2.54 -16.20 5.59
C PHE A 147 -2.49 -15.16 6.71
N ASN A 148 -3.36 -14.16 6.65
CA ASN A 148 -3.40 -13.08 7.63
C ASN A 148 -3.88 -13.55 9.02
N LEU A 149 -4.88 -14.45 9.08
CA LEU A 149 -5.30 -15.04 10.35
C LEU A 149 -4.21 -15.92 10.96
N LEU A 150 -3.50 -16.70 10.15
CA LEU A 150 -2.37 -17.50 10.61
C LEU A 150 -1.28 -16.60 11.20
N ASN A 151 -0.92 -15.53 10.49
CA ASN A 151 0.03 -14.54 10.99
C ASN A 151 -0.42 -13.94 12.32
N PHE A 152 -1.66 -13.46 12.39
CA PHE A 152 -2.23 -12.87 13.61
C PHE A 152 -2.22 -13.82 14.80
N ILE A 153 -2.75 -15.03 14.62
CA ILE A 153 -2.87 -16.03 15.71
C ILE A 153 -1.49 -16.44 16.22
N LEU A 154 -0.54 -16.68 15.32
CA LEU A 154 0.81 -17.09 15.71
C LEU A 154 1.57 -15.94 16.37
N LEU A 155 1.53 -14.75 15.81
CA LEU A 155 2.24 -13.59 16.34
C LEU A 155 1.70 -13.23 17.74
N ILE A 156 0.42 -13.01 17.86
CA ILE A 156 -0.21 -12.57 19.11
C ILE A 156 -0.27 -13.73 20.13
N GLY A 157 -0.66 -14.93 19.70
CA GLY A 157 -0.71 -16.11 20.58
C GLY A 157 0.64 -16.43 21.21
N THR A 158 1.72 -16.41 20.42
CA THR A 158 3.08 -16.61 20.96
C THR A 158 3.51 -15.48 21.87
N SER A 159 3.19 -14.22 21.52
CA SER A 159 3.53 -13.05 22.33
C SER A 159 2.84 -13.03 23.70
N LEU A 160 1.66 -13.65 23.82
CA LEU A 160 0.98 -13.84 25.12
C LEU A 160 1.66 -14.90 25.99
N ILE A 161 2.31 -15.90 25.38
CA ILE A 161 2.98 -16.99 26.09
C ILE A 161 4.40 -16.64 26.50
N THR A 162 5.14 -15.93 25.62
CA THR A 162 6.53 -15.56 25.84
C THR A 162 6.84 -14.18 25.31
N LYS A 163 7.78 -13.49 25.96
CA LYS A 163 8.37 -12.23 25.48
C LYS A 163 9.69 -12.43 24.74
N ASN A 164 10.11 -13.68 24.56
CA ASN A 164 11.34 -13.97 23.81
C ASN A 164 11.12 -13.68 22.33
N GLN A 165 11.77 -12.62 21.84
CA GLN A 165 11.63 -12.14 20.46
C GLN A 165 11.95 -13.23 19.43
N ILE A 166 13.01 -14.02 19.64
CA ILE A 166 13.44 -15.07 18.69
C ILE A 166 12.35 -16.15 18.57
N ILE A 167 11.73 -16.54 19.69
CA ILE A 167 10.64 -17.53 19.66
C ILE A 167 9.42 -16.96 18.93
N ILE A 168 9.02 -15.72 19.22
CA ILE A 168 7.90 -15.06 18.55
C ILE A 168 8.13 -15.01 17.03
N ILE A 169 9.34 -14.60 16.62
CA ILE A 169 9.73 -14.49 15.22
C ILE A 169 9.69 -15.84 14.51
N SER A 170 10.33 -16.85 15.09
CA SER A 170 10.45 -18.18 14.48
C SER A 170 9.10 -18.87 14.35
N THR A 171 8.27 -18.83 15.40
CA THR A 171 6.95 -19.46 15.41
C THR A 171 5.98 -18.80 14.45
N THR A 172 6.19 -17.54 14.09
CA THR A 172 5.35 -16.82 13.13
C THR A 172 5.84 -17.02 11.70
N LEU A 173 7.14 -16.80 11.43
CA LEU A 173 7.65 -16.80 10.05
C LEU A 173 7.71 -18.19 9.43
N ILE A 174 8.07 -19.23 10.19
CA ILE A 174 8.21 -20.58 9.62
C ILE A 174 6.90 -21.13 9.06
N PRO A 175 5.75 -21.09 9.78
CA PRO A 175 4.49 -21.54 9.22
C PRO A 175 4.00 -20.69 8.04
N LEU A 176 4.24 -19.38 8.06
CA LEU A 176 3.89 -18.49 6.94
C LEU A 176 4.70 -18.82 5.68
N ALA A 177 6.00 -19.06 5.82
CA ALA A 177 6.86 -19.47 4.73
C ALA A 177 6.45 -20.83 4.16
N LEU A 178 6.14 -21.81 5.02
CA LEU A 178 5.65 -23.12 4.61
C LEU A 178 4.30 -23.03 3.90
N TYR A 179 3.39 -22.18 4.39
CA TYR A 179 2.10 -21.99 3.73
C TYR A 179 2.27 -21.33 2.36
N THR A 180 3.14 -20.32 2.24
CA THR A 180 3.46 -19.67 0.97
C THR A 180 4.09 -20.66 -0.02
N LEU A 181 5.05 -21.47 0.43
CA LEU A 181 5.68 -22.51 -0.36
C LEU A 181 4.67 -23.56 -0.84
N TYR A 182 3.77 -24.01 0.05
CA TYR A 182 2.68 -24.93 -0.31
C TYR A 182 1.82 -24.35 -1.43
N ILE A 183 1.44 -23.06 -1.33
CA ILE A 183 0.65 -22.39 -2.36
C ILE A 183 1.44 -22.28 -3.66
N TYR A 184 2.73 -21.97 -3.57
CA TYR A 184 3.60 -21.89 -4.74
C TYR A 184 3.66 -23.23 -5.48
N ILE A 185 3.96 -24.32 -4.79
CA ILE A 185 4.02 -25.68 -5.39
C ILE A 185 2.68 -26.07 -5.99
N LYS A 186 1.55 -25.80 -5.31
CA LYS A 186 0.21 -26.17 -5.77
C LYS A 186 -0.23 -25.42 -7.03
N ASN A 187 0.30 -24.20 -7.26
CA ASN A 187 -0.10 -23.35 -8.38
C ASN A 187 1.00 -23.20 -9.44
N SER A 188 2.15 -23.87 -9.26
CA SER A 188 3.17 -23.92 -10.29
C SER A 188 2.69 -24.79 -11.44
N ASP A 189 2.54 -24.16 -12.60
CA ASP A 189 2.24 -24.86 -13.85
C ASP A 189 3.55 -25.22 -14.55
N LYS A 190 3.53 -26.26 -15.40
CA LYS A 190 4.65 -26.52 -16.31
C LYS A 190 4.75 -25.35 -17.29
N PHE A 191 5.91 -24.74 -17.37
CA PHE A 191 6.15 -23.60 -18.28
C PHE A 191 7.55 -23.67 -18.90
N LYS A 192 7.72 -22.98 -20.02
CA LYS A 192 9.04 -22.67 -20.58
C LYS A 192 9.37 -21.24 -20.20
N PHE A 193 10.60 -21.01 -19.73
CA PHE A 193 11.01 -19.66 -19.34
C PHE A 193 10.98 -18.74 -20.56
N ASN A 194 10.08 -17.77 -20.53
CA ASN A 194 9.88 -16.79 -21.60
C ASN A 194 9.23 -15.53 -21.03
N ILE A 195 10.02 -14.49 -20.82
CA ILE A 195 9.55 -13.20 -20.35
C ILE A 195 10.37 -12.07 -20.97
N ASN A 196 9.69 -11.00 -21.34
CA ASN A 196 10.33 -9.76 -21.76
C ASN A 196 10.15 -8.70 -20.64
N VAL A 197 11.16 -8.59 -19.77
CA VAL A 197 11.15 -7.70 -18.59
C VAL A 197 10.93 -6.24 -19.01
N LEU A 198 11.52 -5.77 -20.12
CA LEU A 198 11.33 -4.39 -20.59
C LEU A 198 9.88 -4.10 -20.98
N LYS A 199 9.18 -5.09 -21.55
CA LYS A 199 7.74 -4.96 -21.80
C LYS A 199 6.93 -4.95 -20.52
N CYS A 200 7.28 -5.80 -19.55
CA CYS A 200 6.62 -5.79 -18.23
C CYS A 200 6.76 -4.44 -17.53
N ILE A 201 7.97 -3.87 -17.51
CA ILE A 201 8.24 -2.52 -17.01
C ILE A 201 7.40 -1.47 -17.76
N LYS A 202 7.34 -1.54 -19.11
CA LYS A 202 6.55 -0.61 -19.91
C LYS A 202 5.06 -0.66 -19.57
N TYR A 203 4.52 -1.85 -19.35
CA TYR A 203 3.08 -2.02 -19.08
C TYR A 203 2.65 -1.46 -17.75
N ASP A 204 3.51 -1.48 -16.73
CA ASP A 204 3.19 -0.95 -15.41
C ASP A 204 4.13 0.20 -14.97
N SER A 205 4.70 0.91 -15.93
CA SER A 205 5.70 1.96 -15.71
C SER A 205 5.22 3.09 -14.79
N VAL A 206 3.93 3.38 -14.79
CA VAL A 206 3.35 4.46 -13.97
C VAL A 206 3.35 4.08 -12.50
N GLU A 207 2.87 2.89 -12.16
CA GLU A 207 2.87 2.42 -10.77
C GLU A 207 4.30 2.14 -10.31
N LEU A 208 5.16 1.62 -11.17
CA LEU A 208 6.58 1.47 -10.89
C LEU A 208 7.23 2.81 -10.50
N PHE A 209 7.01 3.86 -11.31
CA PHE A 209 7.54 5.20 -11.01
C PHE A 209 6.96 5.76 -9.70
N ASN A 210 5.66 5.60 -9.48
CA ASN A 210 5.02 6.02 -8.24
C ASN A 210 5.63 5.31 -7.02
N ASN A 211 5.85 4.02 -7.09
CA ASN A 211 6.42 3.24 -5.98
C ASN A 211 7.87 3.64 -5.70
N ILE A 212 8.68 3.91 -6.73
CA ILE A 212 10.04 4.46 -6.56
C ILE A 212 9.98 5.83 -5.88
N ALA A 213 9.09 6.72 -6.34
CA ALA A 213 8.92 8.03 -5.73
C ALA A 213 8.46 7.93 -4.27
N PHE A 214 7.51 7.06 -3.95
CA PHE A 214 7.06 6.84 -2.57
C PHE A 214 8.15 6.23 -1.68
N PHE A 215 8.94 5.30 -2.19
CA PHE A 215 10.11 4.80 -1.46
C PHE A 215 11.00 5.94 -0.99
N LEU A 216 11.40 6.82 -1.92
CA LEU A 216 12.26 7.97 -1.61
C LEU A 216 11.57 8.98 -0.66
N ILE A 217 10.28 9.28 -0.88
CA ILE A 217 9.51 10.20 -0.05
C ILE A 217 9.45 9.72 1.39
N PHE A 218 9.14 8.44 1.62
CA PHE A 218 9.04 7.91 2.97
C PHE A 218 10.40 7.69 3.61
N LEU A 219 11.40 7.26 2.84
CA LEU A 219 12.76 7.11 3.34
C LEU A 219 13.30 8.45 3.89
N PHE A 220 13.27 9.50 3.08
CA PHE A 220 13.76 10.83 3.50
C PHE A 220 12.81 11.51 4.49
N GLY A 221 11.51 11.37 4.31
CA GLY A 221 10.53 12.02 5.18
C GLY A 221 10.52 11.45 6.60
N LEU A 222 10.68 10.14 6.75
CA LEU A 222 10.79 9.50 8.07
C LEU A 222 12.14 9.80 8.72
N SER A 223 13.24 9.71 7.97
CA SER A 223 14.56 10.12 8.46
C SER A 223 14.55 11.58 8.95
N ASN A 224 13.93 12.47 8.20
CA ASN A 224 13.77 13.87 8.60
C ASN A 224 12.91 14.04 9.85
N ALA A 225 11.79 13.30 9.99
CA ALA A 225 10.97 13.33 11.20
C ALA A 225 11.76 12.86 12.43
N LEU A 226 12.61 11.84 12.28
CA LEU A 226 13.46 11.30 13.35
C LEU A 226 14.57 12.28 13.77
N GLU A 227 15.10 13.11 12.86
CA GLU A 227 16.04 14.18 13.21
C GLU A 227 15.43 15.20 14.20
N TYR A 228 14.10 15.39 14.17
CA TYR A 228 13.38 16.25 15.13
C TYR A 228 12.97 15.54 16.41
N GLY A 229 13.11 14.21 16.45
CA GLY A 229 12.85 13.38 17.63
C GLY A 229 11.87 12.24 17.38
N GLU A 230 11.98 11.18 18.19
CA GLU A 230 11.14 9.97 18.07
C GLU A 230 9.63 10.26 18.18
N LEU A 231 9.21 11.28 18.92
CA LEU A 231 7.81 11.66 19.03
C LEU A 231 7.18 12.04 17.68
N TYR A 232 7.93 12.70 16.79
CA TYR A 232 7.44 13.05 15.46
C TYR A 232 7.29 11.82 14.58
N ALA A 233 8.27 10.92 14.60
CA ALA A 233 8.23 9.70 13.81
C ALA A 233 7.15 8.74 14.30
N THR A 234 6.99 8.60 15.62
CA THR A 234 5.93 7.77 16.22
C THR A 234 4.55 8.31 15.88
N ALA A 235 4.35 9.64 15.97
CA ALA A 235 3.09 10.27 15.60
C ALA A 235 2.76 10.10 14.10
N LEU A 236 3.75 10.28 13.21
CA LEU A 236 3.60 10.06 11.77
C LEU A 236 3.20 8.61 11.49
N THR A 237 3.91 7.66 12.09
CA THR A 237 3.66 6.23 11.91
C THR A 237 2.29 5.81 12.45
N PHE A 238 1.93 6.31 13.63
CA PHE A 238 0.64 6.05 14.24
C PHE A 238 -0.50 6.51 13.33
N ILE A 239 -0.41 7.73 12.80
CA ILE A 239 -1.42 8.26 11.88
C ILE A 239 -1.44 7.45 10.57
N ALA A 240 -0.28 7.14 9.99
CA ALA A 240 -0.21 6.30 8.80
C ALA A 240 -0.91 4.95 9.00
N LEU A 241 -0.66 4.28 10.12
CA LEU A 241 -1.30 3.00 10.46
C LEU A 241 -2.82 3.09 10.57
N ILE A 242 -3.35 4.03 11.33
CA ILE A 242 -4.81 4.13 11.54
C ILE A 242 -5.56 4.60 10.29
N THR A 243 -4.86 5.21 9.32
CA THR A 243 -5.45 5.69 8.07
C THR A 243 -5.20 4.76 6.88
N ASP A 244 -4.37 3.73 7.01
CA ASP A 244 -3.98 2.83 5.91
C ASP A 244 -5.19 2.15 5.25
N THR A 245 -6.15 1.68 6.04
CA THR A 245 -7.41 1.11 5.52
C THR A 245 -8.23 2.07 4.65
N GLN A 246 -8.05 3.38 4.84
CA GLN A 246 -8.71 4.41 4.03
C GLN A 246 -8.02 4.55 2.67
N TRP A 247 -6.68 4.42 2.64
CA TRP A 247 -5.91 4.42 1.39
C TRP A 247 -6.26 3.20 0.51
N ASP A 248 -6.40 2.02 1.10
CA ASP A 248 -6.92 0.83 0.39
C ASP A 248 -8.31 1.06 -0.20
N THR A 249 -9.16 1.77 0.54
CA THR A 249 -10.50 2.14 0.05
C THR A 249 -10.43 3.08 -1.15
N PHE A 250 -9.42 3.94 -1.25
CA PHE A 250 -9.23 4.77 -2.44
C PHE A 250 -8.93 3.93 -3.67
N ASP A 251 -8.21 2.84 -3.53
CA ASP A 251 -7.97 1.91 -4.63
C ASP A 251 -9.25 1.13 -4.99
N ALA A 252 -10.06 0.77 -4.02
CA ALA A 252 -11.39 0.20 -4.26
C ALA A 252 -12.32 1.16 -5.03
N ILE A 253 -12.29 2.46 -4.71
CA ILE A 253 -13.04 3.50 -5.44
C ILE A 253 -12.58 3.58 -6.89
N LYS A 254 -11.27 3.58 -7.12
CA LYS A 254 -10.66 3.56 -8.46
C LYS A 254 -11.13 2.34 -9.25
N GLU A 255 -11.00 1.16 -8.65
CA GLU A 255 -11.34 -0.11 -9.31
C GLU A 255 -12.81 -0.18 -9.67
N ALA A 256 -13.70 0.16 -8.73
CA ALA A 256 -15.14 0.21 -8.99
C ALA A 256 -15.50 1.20 -10.10
N ALA A 257 -14.91 2.40 -10.09
CA ALA A 257 -15.14 3.39 -11.13
C ALA A 257 -14.63 2.89 -12.50
N THR A 258 -13.43 2.32 -12.56
CA THR A 258 -12.85 1.78 -13.80
C THR A 258 -13.74 0.70 -14.41
N ILE A 259 -14.24 -0.23 -13.60
CA ILE A 259 -15.16 -1.31 -14.06
C ILE A 259 -16.46 -0.72 -14.63
N ASP A 260 -17.06 0.24 -13.93
CA ASP A 260 -18.36 0.80 -14.38
C ASP A 260 -18.20 1.72 -15.59
N ILE A 261 -17.09 2.44 -15.74
CA ILE A 261 -16.76 3.19 -16.96
C ILE A 261 -16.62 2.22 -18.15
N SER A 262 -15.82 1.16 -17.97
CA SER A 262 -15.61 0.16 -19.04
C SER A 262 -16.89 -0.54 -19.49
N LYS A 263 -17.85 -0.72 -18.56
CA LYS A 263 -19.16 -1.31 -18.83
C LYS A 263 -20.22 -0.30 -19.28
N ARG A 264 -19.88 0.97 -19.47
CA ARG A 264 -20.80 2.08 -19.80
C ARG A 264 -21.96 2.23 -18.82
N LYS A 265 -21.73 1.91 -17.53
CA LYS A 265 -22.72 2.01 -16.43
C LYS A 265 -22.31 3.08 -15.40
N PHE A 266 -21.37 3.95 -15.76
CA PHE A 266 -20.80 4.92 -14.85
C PHE A 266 -21.75 6.08 -14.58
N ASN A 267 -21.95 6.39 -13.29
CA ASN A 267 -22.63 7.58 -12.82
C ASN A 267 -21.74 8.30 -11.80
N TYR A 268 -21.28 9.50 -12.15
CA TYR A 268 -20.34 10.26 -11.33
C TYR A 268 -20.91 10.61 -9.95
N ILE A 269 -22.16 11.08 -9.88
CA ILE A 269 -22.79 11.50 -8.62
C ILE A 269 -22.94 10.30 -7.68
N GLU A 270 -23.40 9.17 -8.21
CA GLU A 270 -23.54 7.94 -7.42
C GLU A 270 -22.17 7.46 -6.89
N HIS A 271 -21.15 7.37 -7.74
CA HIS A 271 -19.81 6.96 -7.35
C HIS A 271 -19.23 7.89 -6.29
N ARG A 272 -19.31 9.20 -6.47
CA ARG A 272 -18.85 10.20 -5.51
C ARG A 272 -19.55 10.05 -4.15
N ASN A 273 -20.88 9.98 -4.17
CA ASN A 273 -21.65 9.88 -2.92
C ASN A 273 -21.39 8.55 -2.18
N ASN A 274 -21.24 7.45 -2.91
CA ASN A 274 -20.89 6.15 -2.34
C ASN A 274 -19.47 6.16 -1.76
N ALA A 275 -18.51 6.83 -2.41
CA ALA A 275 -17.15 7.01 -1.93
C ALA A 275 -17.14 7.77 -0.59
N TYR A 276 -17.83 8.91 -0.51
CA TYR A 276 -17.89 9.68 0.74
C TYR A 276 -18.62 8.96 1.87
N LYS A 277 -19.68 8.20 1.59
CA LYS A 277 -20.33 7.37 2.61
C LYS A 277 -19.37 6.32 3.19
N LEU A 278 -18.60 5.66 2.34
CA LEU A 278 -17.64 4.66 2.78
C LEU A 278 -16.48 5.28 3.56
N LEU A 279 -15.93 6.39 3.05
CA LEU A 279 -14.86 7.12 3.75
C LEU A 279 -15.32 7.67 5.11
N GLY A 280 -16.57 8.13 5.22
CA GLY A 280 -17.13 8.58 6.50
C GLY A 280 -17.18 7.46 7.54
N ILE A 281 -17.51 6.23 7.14
CA ILE A 281 -17.49 5.06 8.03
C ILE A 281 -16.05 4.76 8.46
N LEU A 282 -15.10 4.71 7.52
CA LEU A 282 -13.71 4.39 7.82
C LEU A 282 -13.01 5.50 8.62
N PHE A 283 -13.35 6.75 8.35
CA PHE A 283 -12.88 7.87 9.17
C PHE A 283 -13.37 7.75 10.62
N GLY A 284 -14.63 7.35 10.83
CA GLY A 284 -15.16 7.03 12.16
C GLY A 284 -14.38 5.91 12.85
N THR A 285 -14.01 4.84 12.13
CA THR A 285 -13.17 3.77 12.70
C THR A 285 -11.77 4.26 13.05
N SER A 286 -11.14 5.09 12.21
CA SER A 286 -9.83 5.68 12.52
C SER A 286 -9.88 6.60 13.75
N LEU A 287 -10.95 7.37 13.92
CA LEU A 287 -11.15 8.18 15.14
C LEU A 287 -11.29 7.32 16.38
N ILE A 288 -12.05 6.23 16.32
CA ILE A 288 -12.20 5.30 17.44
C ILE A 288 -10.82 4.70 17.79
N MET A 289 -10.07 4.22 16.79
CA MET A 289 -8.72 3.71 17.01
C MET A 289 -7.79 4.77 17.59
N PHE A 290 -7.87 6.01 17.10
CA PHE A 290 -7.11 7.12 17.64
C PHE A 290 -7.39 7.30 19.15
N VAL A 291 -8.65 7.40 19.54
CA VAL A 291 -9.03 7.61 20.94
C VAL A 291 -8.60 6.45 21.84
N LEU A 292 -8.79 5.20 21.37
CA LEU A 292 -8.45 4.00 22.15
C LEU A 292 -6.95 3.81 22.32
N LEU A 293 -6.15 4.12 21.31
CA LEU A 293 -4.72 3.78 21.28
C LEU A 293 -3.83 4.97 21.63
N TYR A 294 -4.33 6.19 21.56
CA TYR A 294 -3.56 7.40 21.83
C TYR A 294 -2.85 7.35 23.21
N GLY A 295 -3.58 6.95 24.24
CA GLY A 295 -3.05 6.89 25.62
C GLY A 295 -2.03 5.77 25.86
N PHE A 296 -1.96 4.75 24.97
CA PHE A 296 -1.02 3.65 25.11
C PHE A 296 0.38 3.96 24.58
N TYR A 297 0.49 4.92 23.64
CA TYR A 297 1.73 5.19 22.90
C TYR A 297 2.43 6.49 23.32
N ASP A 298 2.01 7.11 24.42
CA ASP A 298 2.58 8.37 24.96
C ASP A 298 2.75 9.46 23.88
N LEU A 299 1.77 9.57 22.97
CA LEU A 299 1.82 10.47 21.83
C LEU A 299 1.65 11.93 22.24
N ASP A 300 2.39 12.83 21.62
CA ASP A 300 2.10 14.26 21.73
C ASP A 300 0.84 14.60 20.93
N PHE A 301 -0.19 15.11 21.62
CA PHE A 301 -1.48 15.41 21.02
C PHE A 301 -1.38 16.42 19.88
N LYS A 302 -0.60 17.48 20.09
CA LYS A 302 -0.45 18.56 19.09
C LYS A 302 0.22 18.06 17.82
N ILE A 303 1.33 17.35 17.95
CA ILE A 303 2.08 16.78 16.83
C ILE A 303 1.20 15.79 16.07
N THR A 304 0.53 14.89 16.79
CA THR A 304 -0.32 13.85 16.19
C THR A 304 -1.52 14.46 15.45
N MET A 305 -2.15 15.50 16.01
CA MET A 305 -3.25 16.19 15.35
C MET A 305 -2.82 16.97 14.10
N ILE A 306 -1.59 17.48 14.04
CA ILE A 306 -1.06 18.10 12.81
C ILE A 306 -0.96 17.05 11.70
N TYR A 307 -0.36 15.88 11.96
CA TYR A 307 -0.31 14.80 10.98
C TYR A 307 -1.71 14.34 10.54
N PHE A 308 -2.63 14.18 11.50
CA PHE A 308 -4.00 13.80 11.20
C PHE A 308 -4.74 14.83 10.34
N SER A 309 -4.46 16.12 10.52
CA SER A 309 -5.05 17.20 9.71
C SER A 309 -4.68 17.09 8.23
N PHE A 310 -3.46 16.66 7.90
CA PHE A 310 -3.06 16.42 6.52
C PHE A 310 -3.88 15.29 5.88
N GLU A 311 -4.14 14.22 6.63
CA GLU A 311 -4.98 13.13 6.15
C GLU A 311 -6.44 13.57 5.93
N ILE A 312 -7.00 14.39 6.82
CA ILE A 312 -8.36 14.94 6.64
C ILE A 312 -8.47 15.70 5.32
N VAL A 313 -7.50 16.57 5.00
CA VAL A 313 -7.51 17.31 3.73
C VAL A 313 -7.50 16.36 2.54
N ASN A 314 -6.66 15.31 2.59
CA ASN A 314 -6.61 14.32 1.52
C ASN A 314 -7.94 13.59 1.36
N PHE A 315 -8.56 13.14 2.44
CA PHE A 315 -9.84 12.42 2.39
C PHE A 315 -10.97 13.27 1.80
N LEU A 316 -10.94 14.57 1.99
CA LEU A 316 -11.95 15.47 1.42
C LEU A 316 -11.83 15.62 -0.10
N ILE A 317 -10.62 15.70 -0.63
CA ILE A 317 -10.40 16.02 -2.04
C ILE A 317 -10.11 14.79 -2.91
N TYR A 318 -9.51 13.73 -2.35
CA TYR A 318 -9.05 12.56 -3.08
C TYR A 318 -10.14 11.84 -3.88
N PRO A 319 -11.33 11.52 -3.34
CA PRO A 319 -12.37 10.82 -4.09
C PRO A 319 -12.81 11.57 -5.34
N ILE A 320 -12.86 12.91 -5.27
CA ILE A 320 -13.34 13.74 -6.39
C ILE A 320 -12.37 13.62 -7.57
N TYR A 321 -11.09 13.86 -7.35
CA TYR A 321 -10.16 13.84 -8.46
C TYR A 321 -9.81 12.40 -8.89
N ARG A 322 -9.85 11.42 -7.99
CA ARG A 322 -9.57 10.03 -8.32
C ARG A 322 -10.60 9.46 -9.30
N ILE A 323 -11.88 9.68 -9.06
CA ILE A 323 -12.96 9.27 -9.97
C ILE A 323 -12.82 9.95 -11.32
N LYS A 324 -12.57 11.28 -11.34
CA LYS A 324 -12.34 12.02 -12.59
C LYS A 324 -11.09 11.53 -13.33
N THR A 325 -10.01 11.20 -12.62
CA THR A 325 -8.78 10.66 -13.19
C THR A 325 -9.06 9.34 -13.92
N CYS A 326 -9.83 8.42 -13.31
CA CYS A 326 -10.20 7.16 -13.96
C CYS A 326 -10.95 7.41 -15.26
N TYR A 327 -11.91 8.34 -15.24
CA TYR A 327 -12.68 8.69 -16.42
C TYR A 327 -11.81 9.29 -17.53
N LEU A 328 -10.94 10.25 -17.19
CA LEU A 328 -10.01 10.86 -18.14
C LEU A 328 -9.01 9.84 -18.70
N GLN A 329 -8.55 8.92 -17.90
CA GLN A 329 -7.60 7.88 -18.32
C GLN A 329 -8.21 6.95 -19.38
N LEU A 330 -9.46 6.57 -19.21
CA LEU A 330 -10.16 5.62 -20.08
C LEU A 330 -10.79 6.28 -21.30
N GLU A 331 -11.42 7.46 -21.14
CA GLU A 331 -12.26 8.09 -22.16
C GLU A 331 -11.63 9.30 -22.86
N TYR A 332 -10.47 9.78 -22.39
CA TYR A 332 -9.81 10.95 -22.99
C TYR A 332 -8.36 10.67 -23.38
N SER A 333 -7.43 10.60 -22.42
CA SER A 333 -5.99 10.42 -22.71
C SER A 333 -5.28 9.82 -21.50
N ALA A 334 -4.89 8.56 -21.62
CA ALA A 334 -4.05 7.89 -20.62
C ALA A 334 -2.71 8.62 -20.44
N PHE A 335 -2.09 9.10 -21.54
CA PHE A 335 -0.80 9.80 -21.50
C PHE A 335 -0.87 11.09 -20.68
N LYS A 336 -1.84 11.98 -20.95
CA LYS A 336 -1.98 13.25 -20.20
C LYS A 336 -2.28 13.01 -18.72
N THR A 337 -3.11 12.00 -18.43
CA THR A 337 -3.46 11.64 -17.06
C THR A 337 -2.25 11.08 -16.31
N THR A 338 -1.44 10.27 -16.98
CA THR A 338 -0.19 9.70 -16.46
C THR A 338 0.85 10.79 -16.21
N SER A 339 1.08 11.68 -17.17
CA SER A 339 2.01 12.80 -17.01
C SER A 339 1.63 13.69 -15.82
N ASN A 340 0.32 13.93 -15.63
CA ASN A 340 -0.16 14.70 -14.47
C ASN A 340 0.14 14.01 -13.14
N LYS A 341 0.00 12.67 -13.07
CA LYS A 341 0.39 11.90 -11.88
C LYS A 341 1.89 11.95 -11.61
N ILE A 342 2.72 11.82 -12.66
CA ILE A 342 4.17 11.90 -12.53
C ILE A 342 4.58 13.28 -11.97
N ILE A 343 4.03 14.38 -12.49
CA ILE A 343 4.30 15.72 -11.97
C ILE A 343 3.89 15.84 -10.49
N ALA A 344 2.73 15.29 -10.10
CA ALA A 344 2.28 15.28 -8.72
C ALA A 344 3.22 14.49 -7.79
N SER A 345 3.74 13.35 -8.27
CA SER A 345 4.71 12.53 -7.51
C SER A 345 6.06 13.25 -7.37
N ILE A 346 6.53 13.91 -8.42
CA ILE A 346 7.75 14.75 -8.36
C ILE A 346 7.56 15.91 -7.37
N LEU A 347 6.42 16.60 -7.41
CA LEU A 347 6.11 17.67 -6.46
C LEU A 347 6.14 17.17 -5.02
N ARG A 348 5.53 16.00 -4.76
CA ARG A 348 5.55 15.38 -3.44
C ARG A 348 6.97 15.02 -2.99
N MET A 349 7.78 14.47 -3.88
CA MET A 349 9.18 14.15 -3.61
C MET A 349 10.01 15.41 -3.29
N LEU A 350 9.83 16.49 -4.04
CA LEU A 350 10.51 17.76 -3.76
C LEU A 350 10.12 18.32 -2.39
N MET A 351 8.85 18.21 -2.01
CA MET A 351 8.38 18.65 -0.69
C MET A 351 8.93 17.78 0.45
N SER A 352 9.23 16.51 0.22
CA SER A 352 9.85 15.64 1.24
C SER A 352 11.29 16.03 1.58
N LEU A 353 11.94 16.84 0.75
CA LEU A 353 13.28 17.40 1.01
C LEU A 353 13.25 18.66 1.91
N LEU A 354 12.08 19.16 2.28
CA LEU A 354 11.97 20.28 3.21
C LEU A 354 12.45 19.85 4.60
N LYS A 355 13.31 20.68 5.20
CA LYS A 355 13.79 20.48 6.58
C LYS A 355 12.68 20.82 7.60
N THR A 356 11.70 19.95 7.71
CA THR A 356 10.61 20.03 8.69
C THR A 356 10.08 18.62 8.98
N PRO A 357 9.71 18.30 10.22
CA PRO A 357 9.18 16.97 10.53
C PRO A 357 7.88 16.66 9.76
N PHE A 358 7.18 17.68 9.31
CA PHE A 358 5.90 17.56 8.60
C PHE A 358 6.02 17.49 7.07
N CYS A 359 7.23 17.36 6.51
CA CYS A 359 7.48 17.43 5.07
C CYS A 359 6.66 16.40 4.25
N THR A 360 6.47 15.20 4.76
CA THR A 360 5.65 14.15 4.13
C THR A 360 4.19 14.55 4.00
N GLY A 361 3.58 15.04 5.09
CA GLY A 361 2.19 15.53 5.10
C GLY A 361 1.99 16.74 4.20
N ILE A 362 2.90 17.71 4.26
CA ILE A 362 2.88 18.89 3.38
C ILE A 362 2.94 18.45 1.91
N GLY A 363 3.89 17.58 1.56
CA GLY A 363 4.04 17.06 0.21
C GLY A 363 2.81 16.32 -0.30
N GLN A 364 2.19 15.55 0.58
CA GLN A 364 0.96 14.82 0.27
C GLN A 364 -0.21 15.75 -0.02
N VAL A 365 -0.44 16.78 0.80
CA VAL A 365 -1.48 17.78 0.58
C VAL A 365 -1.20 18.59 -0.69
N CYS A 366 0.03 19.07 -0.89
CA CYS A 366 0.40 19.82 -2.09
C CYS A 366 0.15 19.01 -3.37
N SER A 367 0.57 17.75 -3.40
CA SER A 367 0.36 16.89 -4.57
C SER A 367 -1.11 16.57 -4.81
N SER A 368 -1.90 16.38 -3.75
CA SER A 368 -3.34 16.12 -3.85
C SER A 368 -4.11 17.35 -4.33
N VAL A 369 -3.78 18.53 -3.83
CA VAL A 369 -4.37 19.81 -4.28
C VAL A 369 -4.02 20.07 -5.74
N TYR A 370 -2.75 19.87 -6.13
CA TYR A 370 -2.32 19.97 -7.52
C TYR A 370 -3.15 19.03 -8.43
N GLN A 371 -3.28 17.76 -8.07
CA GLN A 371 -4.07 16.80 -8.85
C GLN A 371 -5.55 17.18 -8.89
N PHE A 372 -6.12 17.63 -7.77
CA PHE A 372 -7.52 18.06 -7.71
C PHE A 372 -7.79 19.22 -8.68
N ILE A 373 -6.92 20.22 -8.72
CA ILE A 373 -7.05 21.38 -9.61
C ILE A 373 -6.88 20.95 -11.07
N THR A 374 -5.75 20.33 -11.40
CA THR A 374 -5.41 20.00 -12.80
C THR A 374 -6.36 18.98 -13.41
N VAL A 375 -6.74 17.94 -12.67
CA VAL A 375 -7.73 16.95 -13.12
C VAL A 375 -9.12 17.57 -13.27
N SER A 376 -9.51 18.49 -12.37
CA SER A 376 -10.81 19.18 -12.47
C SER A 376 -10.88 20.10 -13.69
N ILE A 377 -9.77 20.81 -13.99
CA ILE A 377 -9.67 21.63 -15.21
C ILE A 377 -9.73 20.75 -16.46
N MET A 378 -8.89 19.68 -16.53
CA MET A 378 -8.91 18.77 -17.68
C MET A 378 -10.27 18.12 -17.90
N PHE A 379 -10.93 17.70 -16.80
CA PHE A 379 -12.27 17.12 -16.88
C PHE A 379 -13.29 18.16 -17.34
N GLY A 380 -13.31 19.35 -16.75
CA GLY A 380 -14.24 20.42 -17.07
C GLY A 380 -14.11 20.96 -18.51
N HIS A 381 -12.91 20.89 -19.12
CA HIS A 381 -12.71 21.24 -20.52
C HIS A 381 -13.33 20.23 -21.50
N ASN A 382 -13.25 18.94 -21.18
CA ASN A 382 -13.61 17.87 -22.10
C ASN A 382 -14.97 17.25 -21.83
N PHE A 383 -15.48 17.34 -20.59
CA PHE A 383 -16.70 16.67 -20.15
C PHE A 383 -17.59 17.58 -19.28
N LYS A 384 -18.87 17.25 -19.26
CA LYS A 384 -19.90 17.86 -18.41
C LYS A 384 -20.67 16.76 -17.68
N ILE A 385 -20.98 17.00 -16.43
CA ILE A 385 -21.87 16.12 -15.65
C ILE A 385 -23.27 16.70 -15.75
N ASP A 386 -24.22 15.92 -16.21
CA ASP A 386 -25.61 16.32 -16.25
C ASP A 386 -26.30 16.22 -14.88
N LYS A 387 -27.60 16.60 -14.80
CA LYS A 387 -28.37 16.55 -13.55
C LYS A 387 -28.60 15.12 -13.04
N THR A 388 -28.49 14.11 -13.90
CA THR A 388 -28.66 12.70 -13.55
C THR A 388 -27.34 12.05 -13.09
N GLY A 389 -26.19 12.74 -13.23
CA GLY A 389 -24.87 12.24 -12.90
C GLY A 389 -24.16 11.52 -14.06
N CYS A 390 -24.75 11.52 -15.26
CA CYS A 390 -24.11 11.01 -16.45
C CYS A 390 -23.03 11.98 -16.93
N VAL A 391 -21.91 11.44 -17.42
CA VAL A 391 -20.82 12.23 -17.98
C VAL A 391 -20.99 12.32 -19.50
N ILE A 392 -21.06 13.53 -20.01
CA ILE A 392 -21.28 13.85 -21.43
C ILE A 392 -20.03 14.55 -21.95
N LYS A 393 -19.54 14.14 -23.11
CA LYS A 393 -18.45 14.81 -23.82
C LYS A 393 -18.93 16.16 -24.33
N LYS A 394 -18.13 17.20 -24.15
CA LYS A 394 -18.39 18.55 -24.68
C LYS A 394 -18.08 18.65 -26.15
#